data_24eb04cde957872d45cacd0fa2241145
#
_entry.id   24eb04cde957872d45cacd0fa2241145
#
_cell.length_a   1.000
_cell.length_b   1.000
_cell.length_c   1.000
_cell.angle_alpha   90.00
_cell.angle_beta   90.00
_cell.angle_gamma   90.00
#
_symmetry.space_group_name_H-M   'P 1'
#
loop_
_entity.id
_entity.type
_entity.pdbx_description
1 polymer ?
#
loop_
_entity_poly.entity_id
_entity_poly.type
_entity_poly.pdbx_seq_one_letter_code
_entity_poly.pdbx_strand_id
1 'polypeptide(L)'
;MSIPVAQACSFLFVPATHPERFQKALASGADMVIVDWEDAVAPADKAGARVALLEAALTLDAAQRARLLVRLNAEGTPWFADDLAALAQLMARGLAGAVVPKAEHLPTLQAVAHAAGARAALLPLIESVAGLDAVDALA
;
A
#
# COMPACT_ATOMS: atom_id res chain seq x y z
N MET A 1 -4.50 15.96 -13.38
CA MET A 1 -4.22 14.68 -14.06
C MET A 1 -3.32 13.85 -13.15
N SER A 2 -3.67 12.62 -12.89
CA SER A 2 -2.82 11.75 -12.05
C SER A 2 -1.68 11.15 -12.88
N ILE A 3 -0.47 11.12 -12.28
CA ILE A 3 0.69 10.47 -12.88
C ILE A 3 0.55 8.96 -12.61
N PRO A 4 0.72 8.09 -13.62
CA PRO A 4 0.76 6.65 -13.38
C PRO A 4 1.89 6.27 -12.41
N VAL A 5 1.70 5.25 -11.59
CA VAL A 5 2.71 4.81 -10.60
C VAL A 5 4.07 4.56 -11.26
N ALA A 6 4.09 3.97 -12.46
CA ALA A 6 5.32 3.70 -13.20
C ALA A 6 6.11 4.95 -13.61
N GLN A 7 5.49 6.13 -13.60
CA GLN A 7 6.13 7.41 -13.91
C GLN A 7 6.37 8.26 -12.68
N ALA A 8 5.95 7.83 -11.50
CA ALA A 8 6.13 8.56 -10.28
C ALA A 8 7.62 8.61 -9.89
N CYS A 9 8.07 9.80 -9.53
CA CYS A 9 9.46 10.05 -9.11
C CYS A 9 9.59 10.27 -7.60
N SER A 10 8.48 10.54 -6.91
CA SER A 10 8.47 10.81 -5.48
C SER A 10 7.33 10.09 -4.76
N PHE A 11 7.67 9.50 -3.63
CA PHE A 11 6.75 8.74 -2.77
C PHE A 11 6.88 9.24 -1.34
N LEU A 12 5.77 9.63 -0.74
CA LEU A 12 5.75 10.11 0.64
C LEU A 12 4.98 9.12 1.52
N PHE A 13 5.65 8.61 2.56
CA PHE A 13 5.01 7.77 3.57
C PHE A 13 4.21 8.58 4.57
N VAL A 14 3.05 8.09 4.96
CA VAL A 14 2.23 8.63 6.04
C VAL A 14 1.66 7.48 6.89
N PRO A 15 1.77 7.53 8.23
CA PRO A 15 1.19 6.49 9.08
C PRO A 15 -0.34 6.47 8.97
N ALA A 16 -0.92 5.29 8.84
CA ALA A 16 -2.37 5.14 8.77
C ALA A 16 -3.10 5.55 10.07
N THR A 17 -2.39 5.57 11.19
CA THR A 17 -2.91 6.05 12.49
C THR A 17 -3.14 7.56 12.55
N HIS A 18 -2.72 8.30 11.51
CA HIS A 18 -2.87 9.75 11.40
C HIS A 18 -3.63 10.14 10.13
N PRO A 19 -4.92 9.74 10.00
CA PRO A 19 -5.71 10.03 8.80
C PRO A 19 -5.89 11.53 8.52
N GLU A 20 -5.79 12.37 9.54
CA GLU A 20 -5.80 13.83 9.41
C GLU A 20 -4.62 14.37 8.61
N ARG A 21 -3.56 13.56 8.43
CA ARG A 21 -2.38 13.94 7.63
C ARG A 21 -2.49 13.56 6.15
N PHE A 22 -3.48 12.76 5.77
CA PHE A 22 -3.58 12.28 4.38
C PHE A 22 -3.78 13.42 3.38
N GLN A 23 -4.65 14.36 3.68
CA GLN A 23 -4.88 15.54 2.82
C GLN A 23 -3.61 16.39 2.68
N LYS A 24 -2.89 16.61 3.79
CA LYS A 24 -1.64 17.36 3.77
C LYS A 24 -0.56 16.64 2.97
N ALA A 25 -0.46 15.32 3.10
CA ALA A 25 0.46 14.51 2.32
C ALA A 25 0.14 14.58 0.82
N LEU A 26 -1.12 14.46 0.45
CA LEU A 26 -1.57 14.59 -0.94
C LEU A 26 -1.31 16.00 -1.51
N ALA A 27 -1.34 17.03 -0.68
CA ALA A 27 -1.07 18.42 -1.08
C ALA A 27 0.42 18.77 -1.08
N SER A 28 1.30 17.88 -0.65
CA SER A 28 2.75 18.16 -0.48
C SER A 28 3.53 18.33 -1.79
N GLY A 29 2.97 17.91 -2.92
CA GLY A 29 3.66 17.87 -4.21
C GLY A 29 4.33 16.52 -4.51
N ALA A 30 4.30 15.55 -3.60
CA ALA A 30 4.74 14.19 -3.90
C ALA A 30 3.85 13.56 -4.98
N ASP A 31 4.44 12.78 -5.88
CA ASP A 31 3.67 12.12 -6.94
C ASP A 31 2.70 11.09 -6.37
N MET A 32 3.15 10.31 -5.41
CA MET A 32 2.38 9.28 -4.72
C MET A 32 2.50 9.42 -3.21
N VAL A 33 1.46 9.02 -2.50
CA VAL A 33 1.46 8.90 -1.04
C VAL A 33 1.27 7.43 -0.68
N ILE A 34 2.12 6.91 0.19
CA ILE A 34 2.04 5.54 0.70
C ILE A 34 1.51 5.61 2.13
N VAL A 35 0.31 5.12 2.33
CA VAL A 35 -0.27 4.96 3.67
C VAL A 35 0.30 3.70 4.29
N ASP A 36 0.91 3.83 5.45
CA ASP A 36 1.64 2.73 6.08
C ASP A 36 0.79 1.98 7.10
N TRP A 37 0.68 0.67 6.90
CA TRP A 37 0.10 -0.26 7.88
C TRP A 37 1.16 -1.08 8.62
N GLU A 38 2.43 -0.99 8.21
CA GLU A 38 3.51 -1.83 8.74
C GLU A 38 4.27 -1.16 9.90
N ASP A 39 5.49 -0.74 9.66
CA ASP A 39 6.43 -0.33 10.70
C ASP A 39 5.99 0.90 11.49
N ALA A 40 5.26 1.81 10.87
CA ALA A 40 4.77 3.02 11.54
C ALA A 40 3.51 2.80 12.39
N VAL A 41 3.01 1.57 12.47
CA VAL A 41 1.77 1.23 13.19
C VAL A 41 2.05 0.14 14.22
N ALA A 42 1.77 0.43 15.49
CA ALA A 42 1.92 -0.53 16.57
C ALA A 42 0.94 -1.72 16.41
N PRO A 43 1.29 -2.92 16.92
CA PRO A 43 0.42 -4.09 16.81
C PRO A 43 -1.03 -3.86 17.28
N ALA A 44 -1.23 -3.14 18.36
CA ALA A 44 -2.57 -2.84 18.90
C ALA A 44 -3.40 -1.94 17.98
N ASP A 45 -2.75 -1.19 17.09
CA ASP A 45 -3.39 -0.21 16.21
C ASP A 45 -3.65 -0.73 14.79
N LYS A 46 -3.22 -1.94 14.46
CA LYS A 46 -3.31 -2.50 13.11
C LYS A 46 -4.74 -2.53 12.56
N ALA A 47 -5.69 -3.00 13.34
CA ALA A 47 -7.10 -3.05 12.92
C ALA A 47 -7.68 -1.64 12.70
N GLY A 48 -7.40 -0.72 13.61
CA GLY A 48 -7.82 0.68 13.48
C GLY A 48 -7.20 1.38 12.28
N ALA A 49 -5.95 1.07 11.96
CA ALA A 49 -5.25 1.62 10.79
C ALA A 49 -5.93 1.21 9.47
N ARG A 50 -6.39 -0.05 9.36
CA ARG A 50 -7.16 -0.49 8.18
C ARG A 50 -8.47 0.27 8.05
N VAL A 51 -9.22 0.37 9.14
CA VAL A 51 -10.49 1.11 9.17
C VAL A 51 -10.28 2.57 8.79
N ALA A 52 -9.27 3.23 9.35
CA ALA A 52 -8.97 4.63 9.08
C ALA A 52 -8.76 4.90 7.57
N LEU A 53 -8.03 4.05 6.88
CA LEU A 53 -7.83 4.23 5.44
C LEU A 53 -9.10 3.91 4.64
N LEU A 54 -9.84 2.87 5.02
CA LEU A 54 -11.11 2.54 4.37
C LEU A 54 -12.11 3.70 4.48
N GLU A 55 -12.20 4.33 5.63
CA GLU A 55 -13.07 5.50 5.85
C GLU A 55 -12.57 6.73 5.08
N ALA A 56 -11.27 7.01 5.15
CA ALA A 56 -10.67 8.14 4.45
C ALA A 56 -10.87 8.04 2.94
N ALA A 57 -10.77 6.85 2.35
CA ALA A 57 -11.00 6.63 0.93
C ALA A 57 -12.41 7.02 0.47
N LEU A 58 -13.40 7.03 1.36
CA LEU A 58 -14.76 7.49 1.05
C LEU A 58 -14.86 9.01 0.91
N THR A 59 -13.98 9.76 1.57
CA THR A 59 -14.01 11.22 1.59
C THR A 59 -13.11 11.85 0.53
N LEU A 60 -12.17 11.11 -0.02
CA LEU A 60 -11.25 11.56 -1.05
C LEU A 60 -11.91 11.50 -2.43
N ASP A 61 -11.52 12.41 -3.33
CA ASP A 61 -11.96 12.34 -4.72
C ASP A 61 -11.19 11.26 -5.51
N ALA A 62 -11.63 10.99 -6.73
CA ALA A 62 -11.03 9.94 -7.56
C ALA A 62 -9.56 10.21 -7.90
N ALA A 63 -9.18 11.47 -8.13
CA ALA A 63 -7.80 11.85 -8.43
C ALA A 63 -6.89 11.65 -7.21
N GLN A 64 -7.38 11.97 -6.02
CA GLN A 64 -6.67 11.75 -4.76
C GLN A 64 -6.48 10.26 -4.48
N ARG A 65 -7.54 9.45 -4.63
CA ARG A 65 -7.44 7.98 -4.46
C ARG A 65 -6.45 7.34 -5.42
N ALA A 66 -6.41 7.80 -6.67
CA ALA A 66 -5.48 7.30 -7.68
C ALA A 66 -4.00 7.60 -7.36
N ARG A 67 -3.73 8.45 -6.38
CA ARG A 67 -2.37 8.77 -5.90
C ARG A 67 -2.03 8.09 -4.58
N LEU A 68 -2.90 7.22 -4.06
CA LEU A 68 -2.66 6.48 -2.83
C LEU A 68 -2.22 5.05 -3.12
N LEU A 69 -1.17 4.66 -2.43
CA LEU A 69 -0.72 3.28 -2.26
C LEU A 69 -0.85 2.92 -0.78
N VAL A 70 -0.94 1.66 -0.46
CA VAL A 70 -0.89 1.18 0.92
C VAL A 70 0.24 0.20 1.10
N ARG A 71 1.08 0.39 2.14
CA ARG A 71 2.08 -0.62 2.50
C ARG A 71 1.46 -1.62 3.46
N LEU A 72 1.43 -2.88 3.03
CA LEU A 72 0.87 -4.00 3.79
C LEU A 72 1.83 -4.43 4.91
N ASN A 73 1.30 -5.18 5.87
CA ASN A 73 2.15 -5.95 6.76
C ASN A 73 2.78 -7.12 6.00
N ALA A 74 3.90 -7.64 6.49
CA ALA A 74 4.60 -8.74 5.83
C ALA A 74 3.80 -10.03 5.90
N GLU A 75 4.01 -10.91 4.92
CA GLU A 75 3.54 -12.29 4.98
C GLU A 75 4.07 -12.99 6.23
N GLY A 76 3.28 -13.89 6.80
CA GLY A 76 3.63 -14.59 8.04
C GLY A 76 3.27 -13.80 9.31
N THR A 77 2.82 -12.57 9.19
CA THR A 77 2.26 -11.82 10.33
C THR A 77 0.76 -12.14 10.51
N PRO A 78 0.22 -11.97 11.72
CA PRO A 78 -1.21 -12.19 11.95
C PRO A 78 -2.12 -11.20 11.21
N TRP A 79 -1.57 -10.13 10.65
CA TRP A 79 -2.33 -9.05 10.01
C TRP A 79 -2.45 -9.19 8.49
N PHE A 80 -1.62 -10.02 7.87
CA PHE A 80 -1.51 -10.08 6.41
C PHE A 80 -2.82 -10.46 5.72
N ALA A 81 -3.54 -11.45 6.24
CA ALA A 81 -4.81 -11.90 5.64
C ALA A 81 -5.89 -10.80 5.68
N ASP A 82 -6.03 -10.09 6.80
CA ASP A 82 -6.96 -8.98 6.92
C ASP A 82 -6.54 -7.78 6.06
N ASP A 83 -5.25 -7.56 5.89
CA ASP A 83 -4.71 -6.55 4.98
C ASP A 83 -5.12 -6.84 3.53
N LEU A 84 -5.05 -8.09 3.08
CA LEU A 84 -5.48 -8.48 1.73
C LEU A 84 -6.99 -8.23 1.52
N ALA A 85 -7.81 -8.54 2.51
CA ALA A 85 -9.24 -8.29 2.44
C ALA A 85 -9.56 -6.79 2.36
N ALA A 86 -8.87 -5.98 3.15
CA ALA A 86 -9.01 -4.52 3.12
C ALA A 86 -8.48 -3.94 1.80
N LEU A 87 -7.37 -4.46 1.28
CA LEU A 87 -6.81 -4.05 -0.01
C LEU A 87 -7.81 -4.23 -1.15
N ALA A 88 -8.50 -5.38 -1.19
CA ALA A 88 -9.51 -5.63 -2.21
C ALA A 88 -10.62 -4.56 -2.20
N GLN A 89 -11.06 -4.14 -1.01
CA GLN A 89 -12.04 -3.06 -0.86
C GLN A 89 -11.49 -1.70 -1.31
N LEU A 90 -10.25 -1.40 -0.96
CA LEU A 90 -9.59 -0.15 -1.35
C LEU A 90 -9.39 -0.06 -2.86
N MET A 91 -8.99 -1.15 -3.50
CA MET A 91 -8.87 -1.21 -4.96
C MET A 91 -10.21 -0.98 -5.66
N ALA A 92 -11.30 -1.53 -5.12
CA ALA A 92 -12.64 -1.27 -5.62
C ALA A 92 -13.06 0.21 -5.50
N ARG A 93 -12.43 0.95 -4.58
CA ARG A 93 -12.64 2.40 -4.40
C ARG A 93 -11.70 3.26 -5.23
N GLY A 94 -10.74 2.67 -5.93
CA GLY A 94 -9.88 3.37 -6.87
C GLY A 94 -8.49 3.76 -6.36
N LEU A 95 -7.94 3.10 -5.34
CA LEU A 95 -6.53 3.25 -4.97
C LEU A 95 -5.62 2.77 -6.10
N ALA A 96 -4.38 3.26 -6.10
CA ALA A 96 -3.40 2.92 -7.13
C ALA A 96 -2.84 1.50 -6.98
N GLY A 97 -2.67 1.02 -5.74
CA GLY A 97 -2.09 -0.29 -5.50
C GLY A 97 -1.49 -0.46 -4.12
N ALA A 98 -0.54 -1.39 -4.01
CA ALA A 98 0.07 -1.77 -2.75
C ALA A 98 1.60 -1.82 -2.83
N VAL A 99 2.22 -1.54 -1.70
CA VAL A 99 3.65 -1.76 -1.43
C VAL A 99 3.77 -3.02 -0.59
N VAL A 100 4.55 -3.99 -1.05
CA VAL A 100 4.75 -5.27 -0.39
C VAL A 100 6.10 -5.25 0.33
N PRO A 101 6.11 -5.19 1.68
CA PRO A 101 7.34 -5.14 2.43
C PRO A 101 8.03 -6.50 2.43
N LYS A 102 9.36 -6.50 2.65
CA LYS A 102 10.16 -7.72 2.79
C LYS A 102 9.85 -8.74 1.70
N ALA A 103 9.82 -8.27 0.44
CA ALA A 103 9.48 -9.11 -0.70
C ALA A 103 10.62 -10.10 -0.97
N GLU A 104 10.32 -11.38 -0.79
CA GLU A 104 11.29 -12.49 -0.89
C GLU A 104 10.76 -13.65 -1.72
N HIS A 105 9.44 -13.78 -1.82
CA HIS A 105 8.79 -14.94 -2.42
C HIS A 105 7.73 -14.56 -3.45
N LEU A 106 7.83 -15.14 -4.64
CA LEU A 106 6.83 -14.92 -5.70
C LEU A 106 5.40 -15.27 -5.27
N PRO A 107 5.12 -16.37 -4.54
CA PRO A 107 3.76 -16.65 -4.08
C PRO A 107 3.11 -15.54 -3.25
N THR A 108 3.91 -14.81 -2.45
CA THR A 108 3.41 -13.64 -1.70
C THR A 108 2.90 -12.55 -2.64
N LEU A 109 3.69 -12.21 -3.66
CA LEU A 109 3.27 -11.23 -4.67
C LEU A 109 2.04 -11.69 -5.44
N GLN A 110 1.94 -12.97 -5.75
CA GLN A 110 0.77 -13.55 -6.42
C GLN A 110 -0.49 -13.45 -5.55
N ALA A 111 -0.37 -13.69 -4.24
CA ALA A 111 -1.49 -13.53 -3.31
C ALA A 111 -1.96 -12.06 -3.23
N VAL A 112 -1.03 -11.12 -3.18
CA VAL A 112 -1.34 -9.68 -3.20
C VAL A 112 -1.98 -9.29 -4.54
N ALA A 113 -1.43 -9.74 -5.65
CA ALA A 113 -1.97 -9.49 -6.98
C ALA A 113 -3.40 -10.01 -7.13
N HIS A 114 -3.67 -11.21 -6.61
CA HIS A 114 -5.00 -11.79 -6.63
C HIS A 114 -6.02 -10.94 -5.84
N ALA A 115 -5.64 -10.49 -4.65
CA ALA A 115 -6.50 -9.65 -3.82
C ALA A 115 -6.71 -8.26 -4.42
N ALA A 116 -5.66 -7.67 -4.99
CA ALA A 116 -5.68 -6.31 -5.51
C ALA A 116 -6.36 -6.18 -6.88
N GLY A 117 -6.30 -7.23 -7.70
CA GLY A 117 -6.84 -7.22 -9.05
C GLY A 117 -5.87 -6.69 -10.10
N ALA A 118 -6.23 -6.88 -11.37
CA ALA A 118 -5.35 -6.64 -12.51
C ALA A 118 -4.93 -5.19 -12.74
N ARG A 119 -5.64 -4.23 -12.15
CA ARG A 119 -5.34 -2.79 -12.32
C ARG A 119 -4.39 -2.25 -11.27
N ALA A 120 -4.11 -3.02 -10.21
CA ALA A 120 -3.27 -2.57 -9.12
C ALA A 120 -1.80 -2.49 -9.54
N ALA A 121 -1.14 -1.41 -9.15
CA ALA A 121 0.31 -1.36 -9.14
C ALA A 121 0.82 -2.09 -7.90
N LEU A 122 1.78 -2.98 -8.07
CA LEU A 122 2.44 -3.66 -6.96
C LEU A 122 3.90 -3.23 -6.91
N LEU A 123 4.33 -2.73 -5.76
CA LEU A 123 5.69 -2.27 -5.52
C LEU A 123 6.33 -3.19 -4.46
N PRO A 124 7.04 -4.25 -4.88
CA PRO A 124 7.79 -5.07 -3.93
C PRO A 124 9.00 -4.30 -3.40
N LEU A 125 9.14 -4.24 -2.08
CA LEU A 125 10.33 -3.69 -1.44
C LEU A 125 11.39 -4.78 -1.27
N ILE A 126 12.52 -4.59 -1.93
CA ILE A 126 13.69 -5.46 -1.77
C ILE A 126 14.53 -4.87 -0.65
N GLU A 127 14.39 -5.42 0.53
CA GLU A 127 15.02 -4.88 1.75
C GLU A 127 15.72 -5.94 2.59
N SER A 128 15.90 -7.14 2.01
CA SER A 128 16.63 -8.26 2.62
C SER A 128 17.55 -8.93 1.60
N VAL A 129 18.52 -9.71 2.09
CA VAL A 129 19.41 -10.51 1.23
C VAL A 129 18.60 -11.52 0.43
N ALA A 130 17.65 -12.20 1.07
CA ALA A 130 16.79 -13.18 0.40
C ALA A 130 15.96 -12.55 -0.72
N GLY A 131 15.45 -11.32 -0.51
CA GLY A 131 14.73 -10.57 -1.55
C GLY A 131 15.63 -10.19 -2.71
N LEU A 132 16.86 -9.77 -2.43
CA LEU A 132 17.84 -9.46 -3.48
C LEU A 132 18.19 -10.69 -4.31
N ASP A 133 18.37 -11.84 -3.67
CA ASP A 133 18.64 -13.10 -4.37
C ASP A 133 17.45 -13.54 -5.25
N ALA A 134 16.23 -13.18 -4.87
CA ALA A 134 15.00 -13.52 -5.59
C ALA A 134 14.54 -12.46 -6.61
N VAL A 135 15.25 -11.36 -6.76
CA VAL A 135 14.78 -10.17 -7.51
C VAL A 135 14.34 -10.49 -8.94
N ASP A 136 15.05 -11.37 -9.64
CA ASP A 136 14.70 -11.74 -11.02
C ASP A 136 13.37 -12.48 -11.10
N ALA A 137 13.04 -13.29 -10.08
CA ALA A 137 11.76 -13.98 -10.00
C ALA A 137 10.61 -13.05 -9.59
N LEU A 138 10.92 -12.00 -8.82
CA LEU A 138 9.94 -11.02 -8.33
C LEU A 138 9.62 -9.93 -9.35
N ALA A 139 10.49 -9.71 -10.30
CA ALA A 139 10.39 -8.63 -11.28
C ALA A 139 9.23 -8.81 -12.33
#